data_b14ed4f12162462a0cfb9d9f7949bc8d
#
_entry.id   b14ed4f12162462a0cfb9d9f7949bc8d
#
_cell.length_a   1.000
_cell.length_b   1.000
_cell.length_c   1.000
_cell.angle_alpha   90.00
_cell.angle_beta   90.00
_cell.angle_gamma   90.00
#
_symmetry.space_group_name_H-M   'P 1'
#
loop_
_entity.id
_entity.type
_entity.pdbx_description
1 polymer ?
#
loop_
_entity_poly.entity_id
_entity_poly.type
_entity_poly.pdbx_seq_one_letter_code
_entity_poly.pdbx_strand_id
1 'polypeptide(L)'
;ELLIRRTNFDGVYSVPDGSADAAPIIGTLGIGVEINENYTDFSQGSFKLTNTKTDIALGNEGFYVIDTPYGERYTRNGNFFIGKEGILETKDGYPVLGENGPIYVENDRFMVNQDGIILSEDGQEIDRFQVVRFDNERYLEKMGNSFYKANEITGPAHIAEGDERPRFVQGYTETSNVNVVNEMVQMIEVNRAYEANQKSIQSEDSMLSTLWTKVAAGR
;
A
#
# COMPACT_ATOMS: atom_id res chain seq x y z
N GLU A 1 5.39 1.63 -4.44
CA GLU A 1 6.16 2.47 -5.38
C GLU A 1 5.38 3.74 -5.68
N LEU A 2 6.06 4.88 -5.73
CA LEU A 2 5.44 6.19 -5.90
C LEU A 2 5.75 6.69 -7.32
N LEU A 3 4.72 6.79 -8.17
CA LEU A 3 4.85 7.36 -9.51
C LEU A 3 4.67 8.89 -9.44
N ILE A 4 5.73 9.61 -9.81
CA ILE A 4 5.73 11.06 -9.86
C ILE A 4 5.53 11.51 -11.32
N ARG A 5 4.48 12.28 -11.56
CA ARG A 5 4.20 12.89 -12.87
C ARG A 5 4.67 14.33 -12.86
N ARG A 6 5.40 14.73 -13.92
CA ARG A 6 5.64 16.14 -14.20
C ARG A 6 4.39 16.75 -14.80
N THR A 7 3.82 17.72 -14.14
CA THR A 7 2.75 18.55 -14.69
C THR A 7 3.37 19.73 -15.42
N ASN A 8 3.24 19.76 -16.75
CA ASN A 8 3.57 20.94 -17.55
C ASN A 8 2.28 21.70 -17.81
N PHE A 9 2.26 22.97 -17.45
CA PHE A 9 1.18 23.86 -17.85
C PHE A 9 1.53 24.50 -19.18
N ASP A 10 0.90 24.03 -20.25
CA ASP A 10 0.87 24.73 -21.52
C ASP A 10 -0.20 25.83 -21.46
N GLY A 11 0.11 26.88 -20.71
CA GLY A 11 -0.72 28.07 -20.65
C GLY A 11 -0.60 28.87 -21.92
N VAL A 12 -1.47 28.60 -22.87
CA VAL A 12 -1.73 29.53 -23.98
C VAL A 12 -2.54 30.68 -23.39
N TYR A 13 -1.89 31.79 -23.07
CA TYR A 13 -2.58 33.06 -22.88
C TYR A 13 -3.09 33.51 -24.23
N SER A 14 -4.33 33.19 -24.58
CA SER A 14 -5.05 33.85 -25.67
C SER A 14 -5.51 35.22 -25.15
N VAL A 15 -4.87 36.26 -25.59
CA VAL A 15 -5.36 37.63 -25.42
C VAL A 15 -6.59 37.77 -26.35
N PRO A 16 -7.79 38.04 -25.84
CA PRO A 16 -8.96 38.23 -26.70
C PRO A 16 -9.05 39.68 -27.18
N ASP A 17 -8.14 40.06 -28.04
CA ASP A 17 -8.32 41.25 -28.86
C ASP A 17 -7.38 41.19 -30.08
N GLY A 18 -7.98 41.39 -31.25
CA GLY A 18 -7.40 41.18 -32.56
C GLY A 18 -6.22 42.04 -32.97
N SER A 19 -5.25 42.27 -32.11
CA SER A 19 -3.98 42.88 -32.47
C SER A 19 -2.90 41.81 -32.62
N ALA A 20 -2.37 41.70 -33.83
CA ALA A 20 -1.32 40.77 -34.22
C ALA A 20 0.05 41.14 -33.64
N ASP A 21 0.12 41.31 -32.33
CA ASP A 21 1.37 41.31 -31.57
C ASP A 21 1.46 39.99 -30.77
N ALA A 22 1.83 38.92 -31.47
CA ALA A 22 2.22 37.70 -30.87
C ALA A 22 3.49 37.97 -30.04
N ALA A 23 3.32 38.29 -28.76
CA ALA A 23 4.44 38.33 -27.84
C ALA A 23 5.20 36.99 -27.93
N PRO A 24 6.53 37.02 -28.14
CA PRO A 24 7.28 35.80 -28.31
C PRO A 24 7.10 34.93 -27.06
N ILE A 25 6.81 33.62 -27.25
CA ILE A 25 6.75 32.66 -26.17
C ILE A 25 8.13 32.63 -25.50
N ILE A 26 8.23 33.19 -24.30
CA ILE A 26 9.51 33.37 -23.58
C ILE A 26 9.95 32.03 -22.95
N GLY A 27 9.07 31.05 -22.89
CA GLY A 27 9.38 29.74 -22.35
C GLY A 27 8.17 29.06 -21.73
N THR A 28 8.36 27.83 -21.25
CA THR A 28 7.36 27.06 -20.50
C THR A 28 7.68 27.15 -19.00
N LEU A 29 6.68 27.51 -18.19
CA LEU A 29 6.79 27.49 -16.74
C LEU A 29 6.29 26.14 -16.21
N GLY A 30 7.19 25.39 -15.58
CA GLY A 30 6.80 24.17 -14.87
C GLY A 30 6.09 24.52 -13.56
N ILE A 31 4.91 23.95 -13.29
CA ILE A 31 4.15 24.20 -12.07
C ILE A 31 4.69 23.38 -10.89
N GLY A 32 5.58 22.46 -11.14
CA GLY A 32 6.15 21.57 -10.12
C GLY A 32 5.92 20.09 -10.41
N VAL A 33 5.91 19.31 -9.37
CA VAL A 33 5.71 17.85 -9.39
C VAL A 33 4.60 17.50 -8.43
N GLU A 34 3.69 16.63 -8.84
CA GLU A 34 2.67 16.05 -7.97
C GLU A 34 2.76 14.52 -7.99
N ILE A 35 2.26 13.90 -6.93
CA ILE A 35 2.14 12.45 -6.85
C ILE A 35 0.99 12.04 -7.74
N ASN A 36 1.27 11.24 -8.78
CA ASN A 36 0.24 10.77 -9.70
C ASN A 36 -0.51 9.57 -9.13
N GLU A 37 0.22 8.60 -8.63
CA GLU A 37 -0.35 7.35 -8.09
C GLU A 37 0.50 6.83 -6.94
N ASN A 38 -0.15 6.16 -6.00
CA ASN A 38 0.50 5.45 -4.92
C ASN A 38 -0.10 4.04 -4.86
N TYR A 39 0.73 3.03 -4.98
CA TYR A 39 0.30 1.65 -4.89
C TYR A 39 1.16 0.85 -3.93
N THR A 40 0.56 -0.21 -3.37
CA THR A 40 1.22 -1.11 -2.43
C THR A 40 1.86 -2.27 -3.21
N ASP A 41 3.10 -2.60 -2.87
CA ASP A 41 3.76 -3.82 -3.34
C ASP A 41 3.36 -4.97 -2.42
N PHE A 42 2.64 -5.95 -2.97
CA PHE A 42 2.19 -7.16 -2.27
C PHE A 42 3.11 -8.35 -2.44
N SER A 43 4.33 -8.15 -2.96
CA SER A 43 5.32 -9.22 -2.99
C SER A 43 5.54 -9.79 -1.59
N GLN A 44 5.72 -11.12 -1.52
CA GLN A 44 5.76 -11.83 -0.25
C GLN A 44 6.96 -11.42 0.60
N GLY A 45 6.69 -11.12 1.87
CA GLY A 45 7.68 -10.88 2.89
C GLY A 45 8.26 -12.17 3.48
N SER A 46 9.18 -12.04 4.41
CA SER A 46 9.73 -13.18 5.14
C SER A 46 8.79 -13.66 6.25
N PHE A 47 8.82 -14.95 6.56
CA PHE A 47 8.05 -15.50 7.69
C PHE A 47 8.84 -15.39 8.99
N LYS A 48 8.16 -14.93 10.02
CA LYS A 48 8.67 -14.89 11.40
C LYS A 48 7.91 -15.87 12.26
N LEU A 49 8.63 -16.79 12.91
CA LEU A 49 8.04 -17.72 13.88
C LEU A 49 7.61 -16.96 15.16
N THR A 50 6.35 -17.11 15.53
CA THR A 50 5.78 -16.50 16.74
C THR A 50 5.39 -17.55 17.79
N ASN A 51 5.17 -18.80 17.38
CA ASN A 51 4.65 -19.89 18.20
C ASN A 51 3.25 -19.63 18.79
N THR A 52 2.55 -18.62 18.29
CA THR A 52 1.18 -18.30 18.68
C THR A 52 0.23 -18.96 17.70
N LYS A 53 -0.69 -19.78 18.18
CA LYS A 53 -1.57 -20.57 17.30
C LYS A 53 -2.57 -19.73 16.50
N THR A 54 -2.89 -18.54 16.98
CA THR A 54 -3.76 -17.57 16.31
C THR A 54 -3.05 -16.77 15.24
N ASP A 55 -1.69 -16.87 15.16
CA ASP A 55 -0.92 -16.26 14.10
C ASP A 55 -0.85 -17.22 12.91
N ILE A 56 -1.39 -16.81 11.79
CA ILE A 56 -1.51 -17.67 10.60
C ILE A 56 -1.07 -16.86 9.38
N ALA A 57 0.07 -17.23 8.81
CA ALA A 57 0.61 -16.59 7.62
C ALA A 57 0.12 -17.27 6.33
N LEU A 58 -0.06 -16.49 5.27
CA LEU A 58 -0.31 -16.98 3.92
C LEU A 58 1.01 -17.20 3.18
N GLY A 59 1.19 -18.38 2.62
CA GLY A 59 2.42 -18.79 1.94
C GLY A 59 2.52 -18.35 0.48
N ASN A 60 1.49 -17.78 -0.08
CA ASN A 60 1.43 -17.27 -1.45
C ASN A 60 0.54 -16.02 -1.48
N GLU A 61 0.22 -15.53 -2.68
CA GLU A 61 -0.69 -14.41 -2.89
C GLU A 61 -2.10 -14.72 -2.40
N GLY A 62 -2.76 -13.75 -1.79
CA GLY A 62 -4.13 -13.85 -1.29
C GLY A 62 -4.38 -12.95 -0.09
N PHE A 63 -5.65 -12.75 0.22
CA PHE A 63 -6.10 -11.90 1.32
C PHE A 63 -7.18 -12.60 2.12
N TYR A 64 -7.12 -12.49 3.44
CA TYR A 64 -8.21 -12.84 4.33
C TYR A 64 -9.38 -11.89 4.15
N VAL A 65 -10.57 -12.38 4.31
CA VAL A 65 -11.80 -11.58 4.28
C VAL A 65 -12.22 -11.28 5.72
N ILE A 66 -12.47 -10.02 6.00
CA ILE A 66 -12.82 -9.51 7.32
C ILE A 66 -14.17 -8.81 7.21
N ASP A 67 -15.09 -9.13 8.10
CA ASP A 67 -16.38 -8.45 8.19
C ASP A 67 -16.23 -7.17 9.04
N THR A 68 -16.60 -6.04 8.46
CA THR A 68 -16.57 -4.76 9.15
C THR A 68 -17.90 -4.04 9.03
N PRO A 69 -18.25 -3.12 9.95
CA PRO A 69 -19.48 -2.33 9.86
C PRO A 69 -19.64 -1.55 8.55
N TYR A 70 -18.54 -1.40 7.79
CA TYR A 70 -18.52 -0.71 6.50
C TYR A 70 -18.48 -1.68 5.31
N GLY A 71 -18.80 -2.96 5.54
CA GLY A 71 -18.73 -4.06 4.58
C GLY A 71 -17.40 -4.83 4.63
N GLU A 72 -17.25 -5.79 3.74
CA GLU A 72 -16.07 -6.63 3.66
C GLU A 72 -14.79 -5.83 3.40
N ARG A 73 -13.74 -6.22 4.10
CA ARG A 73 -12.39 -5.70 3.94
C ARG A 73 -11.42 -6.85 3.80
N TYR A 74 -10.30 -6.55 3.21
CA TYR A 74 -9.29 -7.55 2.89
C TYR A 74 -8.02 -7.24 3.65
N THR A 75 -7.37 -8.28 4.17
CA THR A 75 -6.09 -8.11 4.88
C THR A 75 -5.16 -9.26 4.59
N ARG A 76 -3.86 -8.97 4.57
CA ARG A 76 -2.81 -9.97 4.53
C ARG A 76 -2.23 -10.26 5.92
N ASN A 77 -2.63 -9.46 6.90
CA ASN A 77 -2.19 -9.62 8.28
C ASN A 77 -2.90 -10.81 8.93
N GLY A 78 -2.14 -11.85 9.25
CA GLY A 78 -2.61 -13.07 9.92
C GLY A 78 -2.49 -13.06 11.44
N ASN A 79 -2.29 -11.92 12.08
CA ASN A 79 -2.34 -11.81 13.54
C ASN A 79 -3.79 -11.73 14.01
N PHE A 80 -4.31 -12.84 14.47
CA PHE A 80 -5.69 -12.93 14.94
C PHE A 80 -5.74 -13.11 16.44
N PHE A 81 -6.91 -12.85 17.01
CA PHE A 81 -7.21 -12.99 18.43
C PHE A 81 -8.54 -13.72 18.57
N ILE A 82 -8.73 -14.42 19.68
CA ILE A 82 -10.00 -15.03 20.01
C ILE A 82 -10.79 -14.04 20.84
N GLY A 83 -11.90 -13.56 20.30
CA GLY A 83 -12.84 -12.68 20.97
C GLY A 83 -13.58 -13.33 22.12
N LYS A 84 -14.36 -12.54 22.86
CA LYS A 84 -15.11 -13.02 24.04
C LYS A 84 -16.15 -14.10 23.72
N GLU A 85 -16.65 -14.10 22.49
CA GLU A 85 -17.65 -15.06 22.01
C GLU A 85 -17.02 -16.27 21.32
N GLY A 86 -15.69 -16.41 21.37
CA GLY A 86 -14.98 -17.47 20.66
C GLY A 86 -14.83 -17.22 19.16
N ILE A 87 -15.08 -16.00 18.69
CA ILE A 87 -14.91 -15.62 17.30
C ILE A 87 -13.43 -15.24 17.05
N LEU A 88 -12.90 -15.69 15.92
CA LEU A 88 -11.57 -15.27 15.48
C LEU A 88 -11.65 -13.85 14.93
N GLU A 89 -10.95 -12.91 15.56
CA GLU A 89 -11.03 -11.48 15.30
C GLU A 89 -9.66 -10.88 14.96
N THR A 90 -9.68 -9.79 14.25
CA THR A 90 -8.48 -8.94 14.09
C THR A 90 -8.20 -8.15 15.37
N LYS A 91 -7.06 -7.48 15.45
CA LYS A 91 -6.70 -6.60 16.57
C LYS A 91 -7.74 -5.49 16.82
N ASP A 92 -8.46 -5.09 15.78
CA ASP A 92 -9.49 -4.03 15.84
C ASP A 92 -10.88 -4.58 16.23
N GLY A 93 -10.97 -5.90 16.52
CA GLY A 93 -12.21 -6.56 16.95
C GLY A 93 -13.18 -6.91 15.80
N TYR A 94 -12.68 -7.00 14.57
CA TYR A 94 -13.49 -7.39 13.42
C TYR A 94 -13.35 -8.89 13.17
N PRO A 95 -14.47 -9.61 12.97
CA PRO A 95 -14.45 -11.05 12.74
C PRO A 95 -13.81 -11.42 11.40
N VAL A 96 -13.05 -12.51 11.43
CA VAL A 96 -12.48 -13.13 10.23
C VAL A 96 -13.53 -14.07 9.63
N LEU A 97 -13.70 -13.98 8.30
CA LEU A 97 -14.67 -14.82 7.60
C LEU A 97 -14.05 -16.13 7.13
N GLY A 98 -14.78 -17.21 7.39
CA GLY A 98 -14.63 -18.51 6.76
C GLY A 98 -15.65 -18.72 5.64
N GLU A 99 -15.67 -19.93 5.07
CA GLU A 99 -16.64 -20.29 4.03
C GLU A 99 -18.09 -20.29 4.54
N ASN A 100 -18.30 -20.54 5.84
CA ASN A 100 -19.63 -20.58 6.47
C ASN A 100 -20.00 -19.30 7.24
N GLY A 101 -19.18 -18.25 7.20
CA GLY A 101 -19.37 -17.01 7.92
C GLY A 101 -18.25 -16.70 8.91
N PRO A 102 -18.51 -15.98 10.01
CA PRO A 102 -17.51 -15.72 11.03
C PRO A 102 -16.96 -17.02 11.63
N ILE A 103 -15.64 -17.13 11.77
CA ILE A 103 -14.97 -18.33 12.26
C ILE A 103 -15.10 -18.40 13.79
N TYR A 104 -15.68 -19.47 14.29
CA TYR A 104 -15.82 -19.74 15.71
C TYR A 104 -14.80 -20.78 16.16
N VAL A 105 -13.99 -20.43 17.17
CA VAL A 105 -13.04 -21.34 17.82
C VAL A 105 -13.29 -21.32 19.33
N GLU A 106 -13.55 -22.47 19.92
CA GLU A 106 -13.89 -22.54 21.36
C GLU A 106 -12.72 -22.13 22.27
N ASN A 107 -11.49 -22.39 21.80
CA ASN A 107 -10.27 -22.11 22.56
C ASN A 107 -9.06 -22.02 21.61
N ASP A 108 -7.86 -21.78 22.18
CA ASP A 108 -6.58 -21.68 21.46
C ASP A 108 -6.00 -23.05 21.01
N ARG A 109 -6.76 -24.15 21.15
CA ARG A 109 -6.32 -25.52 20.82
C ARG A 109 -6.72 -26.01 19.45
N PHE A 110 -7.09 -25.10 18.57
CA PHE A 110 -7.37 -25.42 17.17
C PHE A 110 -6.07 -25.58 16.35
N MET A 111 -6.17 -26.30 15.26
CA MET A 111 -5.11 -26.46 14.28
C MET A 111 -5.59 -26.02 12.91
N VAL A 112 -4.69 -25.40 12.15
CA VAL A 112 -4.95 -25.01 10.77
C VAL A 112 -4.03 -25.82 9.86
N ASN A 113 -4.63 -26.55 8.92
CA ASN A 113 -3.87 -27.31 7.94
C ASN A 113 -3.38 -26.38 6.79
N GLN A 114 -2.58 -26.94 5.88
CA GLN A 114 -2.02 -26.17 4.76
C GLN A 114 -3.07 -25.66 3.77
N ASP A 115 -4.27 -26.26 3.77
CA ASP A 115 -5.38 -25.88 2.90
C ASP A 115 -6.32 -24.84 3.56
N GLY A 116 -5.96 -24.37 4.77
CA GLY A 116 -6.74 -23.39 5.51
C GLY A 116 -7.98 -23.95 6.20
N ILE A 117 -8.06 -25.27 6.36
CA ILE A 117 -9.12 -25.92 7.15
C ILE A 117 -8.75 -25.79 8.63
N ILE A 118 -9.71 -25.35 9.41
CA ILE A 118 -9.59 -25.19 10.85
C ILE A 118 -10.14 -26.45 11.50
N LEU A 119 -9.30 -27.11 12.25
CA LEU A 119 -9.61 -28.36 12.94
C LEU A 119 -9.67 -28.12 14.45
N SER A 120 -10.67 -28.71 15.11
CA SER A 120 -10.73 -28.81 16.56
C SER A 120 -9.62 -29.71 17.11
N GLU A 121 -9.39 -29.70 18.42
CA GLU A 121 -8.51 -30.65 19.12
C GLU A 121 -8.86 -32.10 18.84
N ASP A 122 -10.14 -32.41 18.65
CA ASP A 122 -10.68 -33.74 18.30
C ASP A 122 -10.50 -34.09 16.81
N GLY A 123 -9.92 -33.23 16.00
CA GLY A 123 -9.71 -33.44 14.56
C GLY A 123 -10.96 -33.22 13.71
N GLN A 124 -12.03 -32.65 14.27
CA GLN A 124 -13.23 -32.30 13.52
C GLN A 124 -13.01 -30.97 12.79
N GLU A 125 -13.50 -30.89 11.56
CA GLU A 125 -13.48 -29.65 10.79
C GLU A 125 -14.49 -28.65 11.37
N ILE A 126 -14.02 -27.48 11.75
CA ILE A 126 -14.84 -26.39 12.27
C ILE A 126 -15.31 -25.53 11.10
N ASP A 127 -14.38 -25.02 10.33
CA ASP A 127 -14.62 -24.16 9.17
C ASP A 127 -13.33 -24.06 8.33
N ARG A 128 -13.37 -23.31 7.26
CA ARG A 128 -12.25 -23.06 6.38
C ARG A 128 -12.11 -21.56 6.12
N PHE A 129 -10.89 -21.04 6.18
CA PHE A 129 -10.65 -19.63 5.88
C PHE A 129 -11.11 -19.24 4.48
N GLN A 130 -11.87 -18.17 4.38
CA GLN A 130 -12.17 -17.56 3.09
C GLN A 130 -11.00 -16.68 2.67
N VAL A 131 -10.39 -17.02 1.55
CA VAL A 131 -9.28 -16.25 0.97
C VAL A 131 -9.64 -15.83 -0.43
N VAL A 132 -9.33 -14.59 -0.76
CA VAL A 132 -9.62 -14.00 -2.06
C VAL A 132 -8.37 -13.50 -2.72
N ARG A 133 -8.41 -13.42 -4.05
CA ARG A 133 -7.40 -12.81 -4.92
C ARG A 133 -8.05 -11.76 -5.80
N PHE A 134 -7.24 -10.87 -6.35
CA PHE A 134 -7.65 -9.81 -7.26
C PHE A 134 -6.80 -9.85 -8.52
N ASP A 135 -7.40 -9.52 -9.66
CA ASP A 135 -6.66 -9.43 -10.92
C ASP A 135 -5.61 -8.33 -10.90
N ASN A 136 -5.94 -7.23 -10.21
CA ASN A 136 -5.07 -6.05 -10.10
C ASN A 136 -4.89 -5.64 -8.64
N GLU A 137 -4.18 -6.43 -7.86
CA GLU A 137 -3.96 -6.19 -6.41
C GLU A 137 -3.33 -4.81 -6.11
N ARG A 138 -2.51 -4.28 -7.04
CA ARG A 138 -1.82 -2.99 -6.88
C ARG A 138 -2.74 -1.82 -6.61
N TYR A 139 -3.97 -1.90 -7.13
CA TYR A 139 -4.96 -0.83 -7.03
C TYR A 139 -5.91 -0.98 -5.83
N LEU A 140 -5.64 -1.93 -4.94
CA LEU A 140 -6.37 -2.04 -3.69
C LEU A 140 -6.21 -0.76 -2.87
N GLU A 141 -7.33 -0.20 -2.47
CA GLU A 141 -7.37 1.02 -1.68
C GLU A 141 -7.05 0.70 -0.21
N LYS A 142 -5.98 1.30 0.32
CA LYS A 142 -5.58 1.08 1.71
C LYS A 142 -6.51 1.85 2.66
N MET A 143 -7.16 1.11 3.54
CA MET A 143 -8.08 1.63 4.55
C MET A 143 -7.48 1.45 5.95
N GLY A 144 -6.78 2.47 6.46
CA GLY A 144 -6.12 2.40 7.77
C GLY A 144 -4.86 1.53 7.79
N ASN A 145 -4.63 0.80 8.89
CA ASN A 145 -3.33 0.19 9.16
C ASN A 145 -3.03 -1.07 8.33
N SER A 146 -4.01 -1.95 8.13
CA SER A 146 -3.77 -3.27 7.51
C SER A 146 -4.94 -3.76 6.66
N PHE A 147 -5.94 -2.93 6.43
CA PHE A 147 -7.11 -3.28 5.64
C PHE A 147 -7.07 -2.66 4.27
N TYR A 148 -7.63 -3.39 3.32
CA TYR A 148 -7.75 -3.00 1.93
C TYR A 148 -9.20 -3.11 1.49
N LYS A 149 -9.59 -2.25 0.56
CA LYS A 149 -10.89 -2.25 -0.09
C LYS A 149 -10.70 -2.43 -1.58
N ALA A 150 -11.53 -3.28 -2.18
CA ALA A 150 -11.60 -3.39 -3.64
C ALA A 150 -12.29 -2.15 -4.23
N ASN A 151 -11.86 -1.76 -5.40
CA ASN A 151 -12.44 -0.70 -6.21
C ASN A 151 -12.75 -1.22 -7.63
N GLU A 152 -13.30 -0.38 -8.49
CA GLU A 152 -13.66 -0.78 -9.86
C GLU A 152 -12.45 -1.23 -10.70
N ILE A 153 -11.25 -0.74 -10.39
CA ILE A 153 -10.02 -1.04 -11.13
C ILE A 153 -9.41 -2.38 -10.69
N THR A 154 -9.56 -2.73 -9.41
CA THR A 154 -9.06 -4.01 -8.88
C THR A 154 -9.83 -5.21 -9.44
N GLY A 155 -11.05 -4.98 -9.91
CA GLY A 155 -11.97 -6.04 -10.27
C GLY A 155 -12.66 -6.66 -9.05
N PRO A 156 -13.52 -7.66 -9.27
CA PRO A 156 -14.19 -8.41 -8.21
C PRO A 156 -13.18 -9.25 -7.43
N ALA A 157 -13.50 -9.52 -6.16
CA ALA A 157 -12.79 -10.51 -5.37
C ALA A 157 -13.09 -11.91 -5.89
N HIS A 158 -12.07 -12.67 -6.25
CA HIS A 158 -12.17 -14.06 -6.66
C HIS A 158 -11.81 -14.95 -5.47
N ILE A 159 -12.70 -15.87 -5.10
CA ILE A 159 -12.38 -16.86 -4.06
C ILE A 159 -11.28 -17.75 -4.60
N ALA A 160 -10.17 -17.85 -3.86
CA ALA A 160 -9.05 -18.71 -4.23
C ALA A 160 -9.43 -20.17 -3.97
N GLU A 161 -9.55 -20.97 -5.04
CA GLU A 161 -9.89 -22.40 -4.97
C GLU A 161 -8.79 -23.27 -5.61
N GLY A 162 -8.70 -24.51 -5.18
CA GLY A 162 -7.78 -25.50 -5.75
C GLY A 162 -6.31 -25.07 -5.67
N ASP A 163 -5.61 -25.10 -6.81
CA ASP A 163 -4.18 -24.79 -6.89
C ASP A 163 -3.85 -23.29 -6.66
N GLU A 164 -4.83 -22.41 -6.78
CA GLU A 164 -4.68 -20.98 -6.54
C GLU A 164 -4.79 -20.61 -5.05
N ARG A 165 -5.23 -21.56 -4.24
CA ARG A 165 -5.37 -21.35 -2.81
C ARG A 165 -3.98 -21.22 -2.15
N PRO A 166 -3.74 -20.16 -1.36
CA PRO A 166 -2.47 -20.02 -0.66
C PRO A 166 -2.29 -21.12 0.39
N ARG A 167 -1.04 -21.45 0.67
CA ARG A 167 -0.71 -22.34 1.78
C ARG A 167 -0.79 -21.58 3.09
N PHE A 168 -1.38 -22.20 4.11
CA PHE A 168 -1.48 -21.63 5.43
C PHE A 168 -0.36 -22.17 6.33
N VAL A 169 0.27 -21.27 7.08
CA VAL A 169 1.34 -21.62 8.00
C VAL A 169 0.99 -21.08 9.38
N GLN A 170 0.51 -21.96 10.26
CA GLN A 170 0.17 -21.62 11.64
C GLN A 170 1.41 -21.40 12.50
N GLY A 171 1.35 -20.46 13.43
CA GLY A 171 2.47 -20.10 14.33
C GLY A 171 3.48 -19.15 13.69
N TYR A 172 3.19 -18.59 12.54
CA TYR A 172 4.03 -17.65 11.83
C TYR A 172 3.25 -16.38 11.47
N THR A 173 3.98 -15.29 11.36
CA THR A 173 3.49 -14.04 10.78
C THR A 173 4.35 -13.64 9.59
N GLU A 174 3.73 -13.05 8.59
CA GLU A 174 4.46 -12.43 7.49
C GLU A 174 5.00 -11.07 7.93
N THR A 175 6.29 -10.85 7.70
CA THR A 175 6.92 -9.54 7.94
C THR A 175 6.90 -8.72 6.66
N SER A 176 7.15 -7.40 6.79
CA SER A 176 7.25 -6.51 5.64
C SER A 176 8.31 -7.01 4.64
N ASN A 177 8.01 -6.86 3.35
CA ASN A 177 8.95 -7.10 2.24
C ASN A 177 9.97 -5.96 2.06
N VAL A 178 9.87 -4.89 2.86
CA VAL A 178 10.74 -3.73 2.79
C VAL A 178 12.06 -3.98 3.52
N ASN A 179 13.17 -3.74 2.82
CA ASN A 179 14.49 -3.73 3.45
C ASN A 179 14.80 -2.33 3.99
N VAL A 180 14.65 -2.16 5.29
CA VAL A 180 14.82 -0.86 5.99
C VAL A 180 16.17 -0.22 5.70
N VAL A 181 17.25 -1.01 5.60
CA VAL A 181 18.60 -0.47 5.36
C VAL A 181 18.69 0.11 3.94
N ASN A 182 18.18 -0.58 2.95
CA ASN A 182 18.16 -0.09 1.57
C ASN A 182 17.32 1.18 1.43
N GLU A 183 16.15 1.21 2.06
CA GLU A 183 15.29 2.39 2.04
C GLU A 183 15.94 3.61 2.73
N MET A 184 16.65 3.39 3.83
CA MET A 184 17.42 4.44 4.49
C MET A 184 18.53 5.00 3.60
N VAL A 185 19.25 4.13 2.88
CA VAL A 185 20.30 4.56 1.94
C VAL A 185 19.69 5.39 0.81
N GLN A 186 18.60 4.92 0.21
CA GLN A 186 17.89 5.65 -0.85
C GLN A 186 17.38 7.02 -0.33
N MET A 187 16.84 7.06 0.88
CA MET A 187 16.40 8.32 1.50
C MET A 187 17.56 9.31 1.67
N ILE A 188 18.75 8.83 2.09
CA ILE A 188 19.94 9.66 2.21
C ILE A 188 20.38 10.18 0.83
N GLU A 189 20.34 9.35 -0.20
CA GLU A 189 20.68 9.76 -1.58
C GLU A 189 19.72 10.83 -2.10
N VAL A 190 18.41 10.64 -1.90
CA VAL A 190 17.39 11.64 -2.29
C VAL A 190 17.57 12.94 -1.54
N ASN A 191 17.82 12.90 -0.22
CA ASN A 191 18.08 14.10 0.57
C ASN A 191 19.34 14.86 0.09
N ARG A 192 20.42 14.14 -0.20
CA ARG A 192 21.64 14.76 -0.75
C ARG A 192 21.40 15.41 -2.12
N ALA A 193 20.64 14.73 -2.99
CA ALA A 193 20.26 15.27 -4.29
C ALA A 193 19.40 16.54 -4.14
N TYR A 194 18.46 16.54 -3.19
CA TYR A 194 17.64 17.71 -2.88
C TYR A 194 18.49 18.87 -2.37
N GLU A 195 19.39 18.63 -1.41
CA GLU A 195 20.33 19.66 -0.90
C GLU A 195 21.24 20.21 -2.00
N ALA A 196 21.73 19.36 -2.90
CA ALA A 196 22.55 19.80 -4.04
C ALA A 196 21.76 20.71 -4.97
N ASN A 197 20.52 20.35 -5.30
CA ASN A 197 19.64 21.17 -6.12
C ASN A 197 19.30 22.50 -5.44
N GLN A 198 19.02 22.51 -4.13
CA GLN A 198 18.82 23.76 -3.38
C GLN A 198 20.04 24.68 -3.44
N LYS A 199 21.25 24.13 -3.25
CA LYS A 199 22.50 24.92 -3.36
C LYS A 199 22.71 25.48 -4.75
N SER A 200 22.35 24.72 -5.80
CA SER A 200 22.41 25.23 -7.18
C SER A 200 21.46 26.40 -7.39
N ILE A 201 20.24 26.32 -6.93
CA ILE A 201 19.23 27.39 -7.02
C ILE A 201 19.74 28.63 -6.25
N GLN A 202 20.22 28.44 -5.02
CA GLN A 202 20.78 29.57 -4.22
C GLN A 202 21.97 30.20 -4.89
N SER A 203 22.85 29.42 -5.56
CA SER A 203 23.96 29.95 -6.32
C SER A 203 23.51 30.79 -7.52
N GLU A 204 22.49 30.30 -8.25
CA GLU A 204 21.90 31.05 -9.37
C GLU A 204 21.25 32.35 -8.88
N ASP A 205 20.47 32.31 -7.81
CA ASP A 205 19.87 33.51 -7.21
C ASP A 205 20.92 34.51 -6.75
N SER A 206 22.04 34.07 -6.16
CA SER A 206 23.12 34.91 -5.74
C SER A 206 23.85 35.56 -6.93
N MET A 207 24.04 34.82 -8.02
CA MET A 207 24.58 35.33 -9.26
C MET A 207 23.66 36.39 -9.89
N LEU A 208 22.39 36.14 -9.97
CA LEU A 208 21.38 37.08 -10.47
C LEU A 208 21.37 38.37 -9.62
N SER A 209 21.37 38.24 -8.30
CA SER A 209 21.43 39.37 -7.38
C SER A 209 22.72 40.22 -7.60
N THR A 210 23.86 39.56 -7.80
CA THR A 210 25.13 40.22 -8.09
C THR A 210 25.09 40.92 -9.43
N LEU A 211 24.49 40.32 -10.46
CA LEU A 211 24.32 40.96 -11.77
C LEU A 211 23.42 42.18 -11.68
N TRP A 212 22.30 42.12 -10.98
CA TRP A 212 21.39 43.23 -10.77
C TRP A 212 22.08 44.41 -10.05
N THR A 213 22.86 44.14 -9.00
CA THR A 213 23.58 45.17 -8.27
C THR A 213 24.66 45.82 -9.14
N LYS A 214 25.39 45.05 -9.96
CA LYS A 214 26.41 45.63 -10.86
C LYS A 214 25.80 46.44 -12.00
N VAL A 215 24.67 45.98 -12.57
CA VAL A 215 23.96 46.71 -13.62
C VAL A 215 23.34 48.00 -13.06
N ALA A 216 22.80 47.96 -11.84
CA ALA A 216 22.23 49.14 -11.19
C ALA A 216 23.29 50.16 -10.73
N ALA A 217 24.50 49.71 -10.36
CA ALA A 217 25.59 50.54 -9.94
C ALA A 217 26.41 51.16 -11.11
N GLY A 218 26.20 50.64 -12.33
CA GLY A 218 26.89 51.11 -13.54
C GLY A 218 26.19 52.23 -14.31
N ARG A 219 25.18 52.88 -13.69
CA ARG A 219 24.51 54.08 -14.21
C ARG A 219 24.97 55.31 -13.49
#